data_7ed27260b3bdf00817aa1473bd5653c3
#
_entry.id   7ed27260b3bdf00817aa1473bd5653c3
#
_cell.length_a   1.000
_cell.length_b   1.000
_cell.length_c   1.000
_cell.angle_alpha   90.00
_cell.angle_beta   90.00
_cell.angle_gamma   90.00
#
_symmetry.space_group_name_H-M   'P 1'
#
loop_
_entity.id
_entity.type
_entity.pdbx_description
1 polymer ?
#
loop_
_entity_poly.entity_id
_entity_poly.type
_entity_poly.pdbx_seq_one_letter_code
_entity_poly.pdbx_strand_id
1 'polypeptide(L)'
;MSQAGPPAWDGTPVGGPGRESWILPFTAALAAALAGVGLAAAASWIDWRWILLALSATAVVLPCGVLVLQGRLDLFEPLTWFGLTFLLFFVARPAWDLAHENFIYTGRLIAPTFTRMLVAALLAGVGFAIGYLIPAGGSVALRLPRPPRVDPRRLLIWAGLVLAIALIAFVGFFIQVHGWRNPAEFFFGQNRIRFQAIASTPEATSKYFIVSIVLLIPAALLFLSIAQGANGEDRIRRLAKWAAIASILAFLLITFPAGQRRYVIGMLGALAVYYYLKRNRRPSILVLCAIALVALTVVSAVRDLRHQGNPDPYQWLPWNAVSPLLDRQDTGVAPALATEMLVVPDDLHYTYGRTTILGPLITAVPRKLWSGKPRPPNQEILGEVWGGKPCTFGGQCSTFSPFGEPYRDAGLVGVFIFAVLFGAFWRTAWLYYLRHRETAVAMVAYCTLLPFMITWMHGNFILPAMQVALTLGVVFVGAVLCRVRSDGAGAVAPSARAWQPTGGRD
;
A
#
# COMPACT_ATOMS: atom_id res chain seq x y z
N MET A 1 4.85 -7.21 41.56
CA MET A 1 4.27 -6.39 40.47
C MET A 1 3.32 -7.29 39.69
N SER A 2 2.02 -7.18 39.96
CA SER A 2 0.95 -7.93 39.32
C SER A 2 0.88 -7.55 37.85
N GLN A 3 1.14 -8.50 36.94
CA GLN A 3 0.89 -8.34 35.52
C GLN A 3 -0.62 -8.37 35.30
N ALA A 4 -1.25 -7.21 35.29
CA ALA A 4 -2.59 -7.08 34.74
C ALA A 4 -2.49 -7.49 33.26
N GLY A 5 -3.04 -8.63 32.90
CA GLY A 5 -3.16 -9.07 31.52
C GLY A 5 -3.87 -8.02 30.69
N PRO A 6 -3.55 -7.89 29.39
CA PRO A 6 -4.25 -6.94 28.53
C PRO A 6 -5.76 -7.22 28.59
N PRO A 7 -6.61 -6.18 28.59
CA PRO A 7 -8.06 -6.34 28.62
C PRO A 7 -8.46 -7.30 27.50
N ALA A 8 -9.09 -8.40 27.88
CA ALA A 8 -9.64 -9.35 26.93
C ALA A 8 -10.60 -8.58 26.03
N TRP A 9 -10.36 -8.60 24.73
CA TRP A 9 -11.35 -8.16 23.75
C TRP A 9 -12.55 -9.10 23.93
N ASP A 10 -13.61 -8.57 24.50
CA ASP A 10 -14.81 -9.30 24.93
C ASP A 10 -15.68 -9.85 23.79
N GLY A 11 -15.13 -9.97 22.59
CA GLY A 11 -15.82 -10.60 21.47
C GLY A 11 -17.12 -9.89 21.05
N THR A 12 -17.43 -8.72 21.61
CA THR A 12 -18.57 -7.94 21.16
C THR A 12 -18.42 -7.67 19.67
N PRO A 13 -19.43 -8.01 18.87
CA PRO A 13 -19.37 -7.76 17.45
C PRO A 13 -19.08 -6.28 17.22
N VAL A 14 -18.06 -5.99 16.42
CA VAL A 14 -17.59 -4.64 16.10
C VAL A 14 -18.68 -3.77 15.40
N GLY A 15 -19.93 -4.21 15.45
CA GLY A 15 -21.15 -3.57 14.96
C GLY A 15 -22.14 -3.19 16.07
N GLY A 16 -21.67 -3.00 17.33
CA GLY A 16 -22.57 -2.49 18.37
C GLY A 16 -23.13 -1.11 18.02
N PRO A 17 -24.36 -0.80 18.48
CA PRO A 17 -25.13 0.39 18.10
C PRO A 17 -24.44 1.74 18.39
N GLY A 18 -23.29 1.75 19.08
CA GLY A 18 -22.52 2.97 19.35
C GLY A 18 -21.61 3.45 18.19
N ARG A 19 -21.46 2.68 17.11
CA ARG A 19 -20.62 3.11 15.97
C ARG A 19 -21.36 3.96 14.93
N GLU A 20 -22.66 3.82 14.84
CA GLU A 20 -23.48 4.63 13.94
C GLU A 20 -23.69 6.05 14.46
N SER A 21 -23.55 6.25 15.78
CA SER A 21 -23.79 7.54 16.41
C SER A 21 -22.82 8.66 16.04
N TRP A 22 -21.67 8.35 15.45
CA TRP A 22 -20.67 9.38 15.08
C TRP A 22 -20.67 9.72 13.57
N ILE A 23 -21.33 8.92 12.71
CA ILE A 23 -21.47 9.24 11.28
C ILE A 23 -22.23 10.57 11.15
N LEU A 24 -23.28 10.75 11.92
CA LEU A 24 -24.07 11.99 11.93
C LEU A 24 -23.27 13.21 12.40
N PRO A 25 -22.54 13.20 13.55
CA PRO A 25 -21.69 14.33 13.92
C PRO A 25 -20.49 14.51 12.97
N PHE A 26 -19.96 13.46 12.34
CA PHE A 26 -18.92 13.59 11.33
C PHE A 26 -19.44 14.30 10.08
N THR A 27 -20.58 13.86 9.55
CA THR A 27 -21.19 14.50 8.37
C THR A 27 -21.63 15.94 8.67
N ALA A 28 -22.15 16.20 9.88
CA ALA A 28 -22.50 17.55 10.34
C ALA A 28 -21.26 18.44 10.50
N ALA A 29 -20.19 17.94 11.10
CA ALA A 29 -18.93 18.67 11.25
C ALA A 29 -18.26 18.94 9.89
N LEU A 30 -18.29 17.97 8.97
CA LEU A 30 -17.80 18.15 7.60
C LEU A 30 -18.65 19.17 6.83
N ALA A 31 -19.99 19.10 6.96
CA ALA A 31 -20.90 20.08 6.34
C ALA A 31 -20.70 21.47 6.92
N ALA A 32 -20.55 21.62 8.24
CA ALA A 32 -20.26 22.90 8.91
C ALA A 32 -18.88 23.45 8.50
N ALA A 33 -17.86 22.60 8.38
CA ALA A 33 -16.56 22.96 7.87
C ALA A 33 -16.65 23.43 6.41
N LEU A 34 -17.36 22.73 5.56
CA LEU A 34 -17.62 23.12 4.15
C LEU A 34 -18.36 24.44 4.04
N ALA A 35 -19.38 24.67 4.88
CA ALA A 35 -20.12 25.92 4.92
C ALA A 35 -19.25 27.10 5.41
N GLY A 36 -18.46 26.89 6.48
CA GLY A 36 -17.51 27.89 6.99
C GLY A 36 -16.46 28.30 5.97
N VAL A 37 -16.04 27.34 5.16
CA VAL A 37 -15.13 27.52 4.03
C VAL A 37 -15.75 28.33 2.91
N GLY A 38 -16.97 27.99 2.52
CA GLY A 38 -17.70 28.74 1.50
C GLY A 38 -17.86 30.22 1.92
N LEU A 39 -18.12 30.46 3.19
CA LEU A 39 -18.22 31.83 3.75
C LEU A 39 -16.87 32.55 3.75
N ALA A 40 -15.78 31.90 4.17
CA ALA A 40 -14.44 32.49 4.19
C ALA A 40 -13.90 32.75 2.77
N ALA A 41 -14.18 31.86 1.82
CA ALA A 41 -13.86 32.07 0.41
C ALA A 41 -14.68 33.22 -0.21
N ALA A 42 -15.97 33.30 0.10
CA ALA A 42 -16.83 34.41 -0.33
C ALA A 42 -16.37 35.77 0.22
N ALA A 43 -15.73 35.78 1.41
CA ALA A 43 -15.18 36.99 2.02
C ALA A 43 -13.81 37.42 1.49
N SER A 44 -13.22 36.70 0.53
CA SER A 44 -11.90 36.97 -0.11
C SER A 44 -10.69 37.07 0.87
N TRP A 45 -10.84 36.62 2.09
CA TRP A 45 -9.82 36.78 3.13
C TRP A 45 -8.68 35.76 3.03
N ILE A 46 -8.96 34.61 2.44
CA ILE A 46 -7.97 33.52 2.29
C ILE A 46 -8.08 32.95 0.87
N ASP A 47 -6.95 32.65 0.25
CA ASP A 47 -6.94 31.87 -1.00
C ASP A 47 -7.64 30.52 -0.74
N TRP A 48 -8.75 30.31 -1.45
CA TRP A 48 -9.60 29.14 -1.32
C TRP A 48 -8.88 27.80 -1.56
N ARG A 49 -7.70 27.81 -2.19
CA ARG A 49 -6.82 26.64 -2.33
C ARG A 49 -6.31 26.14 -0.99
N TRP A 50 -5.95 27.04 -0.06
CA TRP A 50 -5.59 26.68 1.31
C TRP A 50 -6.75 26.05 2.07
N ILE A 51 -7.94 26.48 1.77
CA ILE A 51 -9.15 25.95 2.38
C ILE A 51 -9.42 24.52 1.88
N LEU A 52 -9.27 24.26 0.59
CA LEU A 52 -9.37 22.91 0.04
C LEU A 52 -8.34 21.95 0.67
N LEU A 53 -7.12 22.43 0.91
CA LEU A 53 -6.08 21.67 1.60
C LEU A 53 -6.48 21.35 3.04
N ALA A 54 -6.96 22.36 3.78
CA ALA A 54 -7.42 22.17 5.17
C ALA A 54 -8.59 21.19 5.25
N LEU A 55 -9.53 21.25 4.32
CA LEU A 55 -10.64 20.29 4.24
C LEU A 55 -10.16 18.89 3.88
N SER A 56 -9.25 18.77 2.94
CA SER A 56 -8.67 17.47 2.57
C SER A 56 -7.94 16.84 3.76
N ALA A 57 -7.20 17.63 4.53
CA ALA A 57 -6.59 17.18 5.78
C ALA A 57 -7.64 16.76 6.80
N THR A 58 -8.67 17.59 7.01
CA THR A 58 -9.75 17.33 7.97
C THR A 58 -10.51 16.05 7.62
N ALA A 59 -10.80 15.82 6.34
CA ALA A 59 -11.51 14.62 5.88
C ALA A 59 -10.83 13.30 6.33
N VAL A 60 -9.53 13.34 6.52
CA VAL A 60 -8.73 12.15 6.90
C VAL A 60 -8.34 12.17 8.39
N VAL A 61 -7.99 13.34 8.93
CA VAL A 61 -7.56 13.48 10.33
C VAL A 61 -8.75 13.31 11.29
N LEU A 62 -9.92 13.83 10.94
CA LEU A 62 -11.09 13.79 11.84
C LEU A 62 -11.53 12.34 12.16
N PRO A 63 -11.67 11.41 11.20
CA PRO A 63 -11.98 10.00 11.51
C PRO A 63 -10.92 9.35 12.42
N CYS A 64 -9.65 9.61 12.17
CA CYS A 64 -8.56 9.13 13.02
C CYS A 64 -8.65 9.73 14.43
N GLY A 65 -8.90 11.04 14.54
CA GLY A 65 -9.06 11.75 15.82
C GLY A 65 -10.20 11.19 16.64
N VAL A 66 -11.35 10.93 16.04
CA VAL A 66 -12.49 10.30 16.71
C VAL A 66 -12.12 8.92 17.26
N LEU A 67 -11.39 8.11 16.49
CA LEU A 67 -10.93 6.79 16.95
C LEU A 67 -9.90 6.91 18.09
N VAL A 68 -9.03 7.93 18.07
CA VAL A 68 -8.09 8.23 19.17
C VAL A 68 -8.86 8.56 20.44
N LEU A 69 -9.82 9.49 20.37
CA LEU A 69 -10.64 9.89 21.51
C LEU A 69 -11.44 8.74 22.11
N GLN A 70 -11.82 7.76 21.28
CA GLN A 70 -12.49 6.54 21.72
C GLN A 70 -11.52 5.46 22.24
N GLY A 71 -10.20 5.70 22.25
CA GLY A 71 -9.20 4.70 22.61
C GLY A 71 -9.15 3.50 21.65
N ARG A 72 -9.65 3.66 20.43
CA ARG A 72 -9.85 2.58 19.44
C ARG A 72 -8.92 2.67 18.25
N LEU A 73 -8.12 3.73 18.10
CA LEU A 73 -7.20 3.83 17.00
C LEU A 73 -6.14 2.73 17.11
N ASP A 74 -6.06 1.91 16.09
CA ASP A 74 -4.99 0.92 15.94
C ASP A 74 -4.00 1.42 14.88
N LEU A 75 -2.72 1.45 15.24
CA LEU A 75 -1.66 1.86 14.32
C LEU A 75 -1.63 1.00 13.05
N PHE A 76 -2.04 -0.25 13.15
CA PHE A 76 -2.10 -1.18 12.02
C PHE A 76 -3.48 -1.19 11.34
N GLU A 77 -4.38 -0.29 11.70
CA GLU A 77 -5.63 -0.07 10.98
C GLU A 77 -5.35 0.66 9.65
N PRO A 78 -5.94 0.21 8.52
CA PRO A 78 -5.70 0.82 7.21
C PRO A 78 -6.01 2.32 7.15
N LEU A 79 -6.97 2.78 7.93
CA LEU A 79 -7.30 4.21 8.03
C LEU A 79 -6.10 5.05 8.47
N THR A 80 -5.29 4.55 9.41
CA THR A 80 -4.07 5.22 9.88
C THR A 80 -3.03 5.33 8.76
N TRP A 81 -2.81 4.23 8.02
CA TRP A 81 -1.83 4.20 6.92
C TRP A 81 -2.27 5.05 5.73
N PHE A 82 -3.57 4.99 5.39
CA PHE A 82 -4.13 5.88 4.39
C PHE A 82 -3.97 7.34 4.82
N GLY A 83 -4.32 7.66 6.07
CA GLY A 83 -4.20 9.01 6.61
C GLY A 83 -2.80 9.57 6.51
N LEU A 84 -1.80 8.83 6.96
CA LEU A 84 -0.39 9.25 6.92
C LEU A 84 0.10 9.48 5.48
N THR A 85 -0.18 8.53 4.58
CA THR A 85 0.25 8.65 3.19
C THR A 85 -0.51 9.72 2.43
N PHE A 86 -1.81 9.87 2.69
CA PHE A 86 -2.64 10.91 2.09
C PHE A 86 -2.17 12.31 2.53
N LEU A 87 -1.93 12.51 3.83
CA LEU A 87 -1.40 13.77 4.34
C LEU A 87 -0.06 14.13 3.70
N LEU A 88 0.81 13.16 3.49
CA LEU A 88 2.11 13.41 2.85
C LEU A 88 1.94 13.81 1.38
N PHE A 89 1.19 13.04 0.59
CA PHE A 89 1.16 13.19 -0.87
C PHE A 89 0.13 14.20 -1.37
N PHE A 90 -1.01 14.33 -0.67
CA PHE A 90 -2.15 15.14 -1.12
C PHE A 90 -2.42 16.39 -0.27
N VAL A 91 -1.70 16.55 0.83
CA VAL A 91 -1.79 17.76 1.67
C VAL A 91 -0.44 18.45 1.80
N ALA A 92 0.58 17.79 2.36
CA ALA A 92 1.85 18.44 2.65
C ALA A 92 2.59 18.86 1.37
N ARG A 93 2.62 18.01 0.32
CA ARG A 93 3.24 18.34 -0.95
C ARG A 93 2.51 19.50 -1.67
N PRO A 94 1.20 19.49 -1.90
CA PRO A 94 0.50 20.63 -2.48
C PRO A 94 0.57 21.90 -1.65
N ALA A 95 0.60 21.79 -0.30
CA ALA A 95 0.82 22.95 0.56
C ALA A 95 2.20 23.57 0.35
N TRP A 96 3.22 22.73 0.20
CA TRP A 96 4.57 23.19 -0.15
C TRP A 96 4.60 23.90 -1.51
N ASP A 97 4.00 23.28 -2.54
CA ASP A 97 3.96 23.88 -3.88
C ASP A 97 3.20 25.21 -3.87
N LEU A 98 2.10 25.31 -3.13
CA LEU A 98 1.31 26.54 -3.00
C LEU A 98 2.08 27.64 -2.24
N ALA A 99 2.79 27.27 -1.15
CA ALA A 99 3.56 28.22 -0.34
C ALA A 99 4.77 28.80 -1.09
N HIS A 100 5.34 28.05 -2.03
CA HIS A 100 6.51 28.48 -2.81
C HIS A 100 6.14 28.86 -4.25
N GLU A 101 4.85 28.94 -4.59
CA GLU A 101 4.35 29.22 -5.93
C GLU A 101 4.97 28.30 -7.01
N ASN A 102 5.32 27.07 -6.62
CA ASN A 102 5.99 26.10 -7.47
C ASN A 102 4.97 25.26 -8.24
N PHE A 103 4.46 25.81 -9.33
CA PHE A 103 3.49 25.14 -10.20
C PHE A 103 4.11 24.49 -11.44
N ILE A 104 5.40 24.19 -11.41
CA ILE A 104 6.10 23.47 -12.48
C ILE A 104 6.41 22.05 -12.02
N TYR A 105 5.81 21.07 -12.68
CA TYR A 105 6.11 19.67 -12.40
C TYR A 105 6.63 18.98 -13.67
N THR A 106 7.85 18.42 -13.57
CA THR A 106 8.53 17.76 -14.69
C THR A 106 8.56 18.59 -15.99
N GLY A 107 8.74 19.93 -15.86
CA GLY A 107 8.79 20.85 -16.98
C GLY A 107 7.43 21.26 -17.55
N ARG A 108 6.32 20.92 -16.89
CA ARG A 108 4.96 21.33 -17.28
C ARG A 108 4.35 22.25 -16.21
N LEU A 109 3.71 23.32 -16.69
CA LEU A 109 2.98 24.26 -15.84
C LEU A 109 1.63 23.63 -15.46
N ILE A 110 1.44 23.32 -14.18
CA ILE A 110 0.23 22.69 -13.64
C ILE A 110 -0.74 23.69 -12.98
N ALA A 111 -0.39 24.98 -12.95
CA ALA A 111 -1.25 26.00 -12.34
C ALA A 111 -2.72 25.96 -12.80
N PRO A 112 -3.05 25.74 -14.11
CA PRO A 112 -4.43 25.70 -14.57
C PRO A 112 -5.28 24.58 -13.96
N THR A 113 -4.64 23.44 -13.63
CA THR A 113 -5.30 22.24 -13.10
C THR A 113 -5.10 22.04 -11.62
N PHE A 114 -4.25 22.85 -10.97
CA PHE A 114 -3.89 22.70 -9.56
C PHE A 114 -5.11 22.70 -8.64
N THR A 115 -6.03 23.62 -8.86
CA THR A 115 -7.29 23.68 -8.14
C THR A 115 -8.17 22.44 -8.32
N ARG A 116 -8.31 21.95 -9.56
CA ARG A 116 -9.07 20.73 -9.86
C ARG A 116 -8.44 19.53 -9.16
N MET A 117 -7.12 19.47 -9.08
CA MET A 117 -6.38 18.47 -8.34
C MET A 117 -6.68 18.51 -6.83
N LEU A 118 -6.76 19.72 -6.23
CA LEU A 118 -7.15 19.87 -4.81
C LEU A 118 -8.58 19.40 -4.54
N VAL A 119 -9.51 19.68 -5.45
CA VAL A 119 -10.89 19.15 -5.39
C VAL A 119 -10.89 17.63 -5.48
N ALA A 120 -10.11 17.06 -6.39
CA ALA A 120 -9.96 15.59 -6.48
C ALA A 120 -9.38 14.99 -5.20
N ALA A 121 -8.39 15.63 -4.60
CA ALA A 121 -7.84 15.20 -3.30
C ALA A 121 -8.90 15.23 -2.20
N LEU A 122 -9.67 16.29 -2.10
CA LEU A 122 -10.78 16.39 -1.15
C LEU A 122 -11.80 15.25 -1.35
N LEU A 123 -12.25 15.05 -2.59
CA LEU A 123 -13.19 13.98 -2.94
C LEU A 123 -12.62 12.59 -2.63
N ALA A 124 -11.32 12.39 -2.85
CA ALA A 124 -10.63 11.14 -2.52
C ALA A 124 -10.59 10.90 -1.01
N GLY A 125 -10.23 11.91 -0.20
CA GLY A 125 -10.21 11.82 1.25
C GLY A 125 -11.59 11.53 1.84
N VAL A 126 -12.60 12.31 1.41
CA VAL A 126 -14.01 12.13 1.83
C VAL A 126 -14.54 10.78 1.38
N GLY A 127 -14.34 10.41 0.12
CA GLY A 127 -14.79 9.13 -0.44
C GLY A 127 -14.19 7.95 0.31
N PHE A 128 -12.87 7.96 0.58
CA PHE A 128 -12.23 6.92 1.36
C PHE A 128 -12.82 6.82 2.78
N ALA A 129 -12.98 7.94 3.47
CA ALA A 129 -13.56 7.98 4.81
C ALA A 129 -14.99 7.39 4.80
N ILE A 130 -15.83 7.82 3.87
CA ILE A 130 -17.19 7.28 3.70
C ILE A 130 -17.13 5.76 3.48
N GLY A 131 -16.37 5.29 2.49
CA GLY A 131 -16.27 3.88 2.17
C GLY A 131 -15.74 3.02 3.32
N TYR A 132 -14.77 3.55 4.06
CA TYR A 132 -14.19 2.88 5.23
C TYR A 132 -15.17 2.76 6.39
N LEU A 133 -16.06 3.72 6.55
CA LEU A 133 -16.95 3.84 7.69
C LEU A 133 -18.34 3.23 7.46
N ILE A 134 -18.76 3.11 6.20
CA ILE A 134 -20.03 2.46 5.85
C ILE A 134 -20.03 0.99 6.32
N PRO A 135 -21.16 0.47 6.85
CA PRO A 135 -21.28 -0.91 7.31
C PRO A 135 -21.06 -1.98 6.23
N ALA A 136 -21.11 -1.60 4.95
CA ALA A 136 -20.96 -2.53 3.82
C ALA A 136 -19.67 -3.36 3.90
N GLY A 137 -18.53 -2.75 4.25
CA GLY A 137 -17.26 -3.47 4.43
C GLY A 137 -17.35 -4.56 5.50
N GLY A 138 -18.08 -4.29 6.58
CA GLY A 138 -18.37 -5.26 7.63
C GLY A 138 -19.23 -6.42 7.15
N SER A 139 -20.29 -6.11 6.42
CA SER A 139 -21.20 -7.12 5.85
C SER A 139 -20.50 -8.04 4.88
N VAL A 140 -19.60 -7.51 4.03
CA VAL A 140 -18.78 -8.30 3.12
C VAL A 140 -17.81 -9.18 3.90
N ALA A 141 -17.10 -8.63 4.91
CA ALA A 141 -16.17 -9.40 5.73
C ALA A 141 -16.83 -10.57 6.46
N LEU A 142 -18.10 -10.43 6.85
CA LEU A 142 -18.90 -11.49 7.47
C LEU A 142 -19.23 -12.64 6.50
N ARG A 143 -19.42 -12.34 5.22
CA ARG A 143 -19.76 -13.32 4.17
C ARG A 143 -18.55 -14.07 3.63
N LEU A 144 -17.35 -13.52 3.81
CA LEU A 144 -16.14 -14.17 3.34
C LEU A 144 -15.90 -15.49 4.10
N PRO A 145 -15.46 -16.55 3.41
CA PRO A 145 -15.23 -17.85 4.02
C PRO A 145 -14.10 -17.78 5.06
N ARG A 146 -14.22 -18.63 6.08
CA ARG A 146 -13.15 -18.77 7.06
C ARG A 146 -11.89 -19.35 6.40
N PRO A 147 -10.70 -18.85 6.73
CA PRO A 147 -9.47 -19.44 6.22
C PRO A 147 -9.37 -20.90 6.74
N PRO A 148 -8.99 -21.85 5.88
CA PRO A 148 -8.84 -23.22 6.30
C PRO A 148 -7.69 -23.39 7.31
N ARG A 149 -7.78 -24.39 8.18
CA ARG A 149 -6.64 -24.84 8.95
C ARG A 149 -5.64 -25.49 8.00
N VAL A 150 -4.38 -25.11 8.10
CA VAL A 150 -3.31 -25.58 7.21
C VAL A 150 -2.34 -26.50 7.93
N ASP A 151 -1.88 -27.53 7.20
CA ASP A 151 -0.82 -28.42 7.67
C ASP A 151 0.55 -27.71 7.55
N PRO A 152 1.31 -27.56 8.61
CA PRO A 152 2.62 -26.90 8.60
C PRO A 152 3.62 -27.51 7.61
N ARG A 153 3.62 -28.83 7.42
CA ARG A 153 4.53 -29.53 6.49
C ARG A 153 4.19 -29.17 5.03
N ARG A 154 2.90 -29.26 4.68
CA ARG A 154 2.43 -28.88 3.31
C ARG A 154 2.66 -27.41 3.07
N LEU A 155 2.41 -26.56 4.06
CA LEU A 155 2.63 -25.11 3.96
C LEU A 155 4.13 -24.77 3.77
N LEU A 156 5.04 -25.54 4.42
CA LEU A 156 6.48 -25.40 4.22
C LEU A 156 6.88 -25.72 2.78
N ILE A 157 6.35 -26.80 2.22
CA ILE A 157 6.59 -27.19 0.81
C ILE A 157 6.05 -26.10 -0.13
N TRP A 158 4.84 -25.60 0.13
CA TRP A 158 4.24 -24.54 -0.66
C TRP A 158 5.07 -23.25 -0.61
N ALA A 159 5.47 -22.79 0.58
CA ALA A 159 6.33 -21.63 0.74
C ALA A 159 7.69 -21.82 0.03
N GLY A 160 8.24 -23.04 0.07
CA GLY A 160 9.44 -23.43 -0.68
C GLY A 160 9.25 -23.32 -2.20
N LEU A 161 8.10 -23.76 -2.71
CA LEU A 161 7.75 -23.63 -4.13
C LEU A 161 7.63 -22.15 -4.53
N VAL A 162 6.97 -21.32 -3.72
CA VAL A 162 6.85 -19.89 -3.96
C VAL A 162 8.22 -19.21 -3.98
N LEU A 163 9.10 -19.55 -3.04
CA LEU A 163 10.48 -19.08 -3.01
C LEU A 163 11.25 -19.53 -4.27
N ALA A 164 11.11 -20.77 -4.68
CA ALA A 164 11.76 -21.30 -5.89
C ALA A 164 11.28 -20.54 -7.15
N ILE A 165 9.98 -20.32 -7.30
CA ILE A 165 9.41 -19.53 -8.42
C ILE A 165 9.98 -18.10 -8.40
N ALA A 166 10.06 -17.46 -7.22
CA ALA A 166 10.63 -16.14 -7.09
C ALA A 166 12.10 -16.08 -7.53
N LEU A 167 12.90 -17.06 -7.10
CA LEU A 167 14.32 -17.15 -7.48
C LEU A 167 14.52 -17.48 -8.97
N ILE A 168 13.72 -18.39 -9.53
CA ILE A 168 13.74 -18.71 -10.97
C ILE A 168 13.38 -17.47 -11.78
N ALA A 169 12.36 -16.72 -11.38
CA ALA A 169 12.01 -15.45 -12.02
C ALA A 169 13.19 -14.46 -11.96
N PHE A 170 13.84 -14.35 -10.81
CA PHE A 170 15.02 -13.48 -10.69
C PHE A 170 16.17 -13.93 -11.60
N VAL A 171 16.48 -15.22 -11.63
CA VAL A 171 17.51 -15.77 -12.53
C VAL A 171 17.17 -15.49 -13.99
N GLY A 172 15.91 -15.68 -14.39
CA GLY A 172 15.43 -15.33 -15.71
C GLY A 172 15.65 -13.85 -16.05
N PHE A 173 15.32 -12.95 -15.11
CA PHE A 173 15.62 -11.53 -15.23
C PHE A 173 17.14 -11.28 -15.37
N PHE A 174 17.95 -11.84 -14.46
CA PHE A 174 19.39 -11.66 -14.40
C PHE A 174 20.09 -12.10 -15.71
N ILE A 175 19.64 -13.21 -16.30
CA ILE A 175 20.14 -13.70 -17.59
C ILE A 175 19.76 -12.73 -18.72
N GLN A 176 18.51 -12.27 -18.77
CA GLN A 176 18.02 -11.40 -19.84
C GLN A 176 18.68 -10.01 -19.84
N VAL A 177 19.02 -9.48 -18.67
CA VAL A 177 19.77 -8.21 -18.55
C VAL A 177 21.29 -8.39 -18.66
N HIS A 178 21.76 -9.60 -19.01
CA HIS A 178 23.18 -9.96 -19.12
C HIS A 178 23.97 -9.71 -17.83
N GLY A 179 23.30 -9.72 -16.66
CA GLY A 179 23.94 -9.51 -15.35
C GLY A 179 25.02 -10.55 -15.02
N TRP A 180 24.96 -11.72 -15.64
CA TRP A 180 25.95 -12.79 -15.49
C TRP A 180 27.32 -12.45 -16.08
N ARG A 181 27.40 -11.51 -17.03
CA ARG A 181 28.66 -11.06 -17.62
C ARG A 181 29.54 -10.29 -16.64
N ASN A 182 28.90 -9.52 -15.77
CA ASN A 182 29.59 -8.79 -14.72
C ASN A 182 28.77 -8.77 -13.42
N PRO A 183 28.73 -9.89 -12.67
CA PRO A 183 27.92 -10.01 -11.47
C PRO A 183 28.27 -8.97 -10.38
N ALA A 184 29.57 -8.70 -10.21
CA ALA A 184 30.02 -7.71 -9.21
C ALA A 184 29.47 -6.32 -9.53
N GLU A 185 29.51 -5.91 -10.79
CA GLU A 185 28.95 -4.65 -11.24
C GLU A 185 27.42 -4.63 -11.14
N PHE A 186 26.78 -5.75 -11.47
CA PHE A 186 25.33 -5.89 -11.32
C PHE A 186 24.88 -5.75 -9.87
N PHE A 187 25.55 -6.37 -8.90
CA PHE A 187 25.15 -6.32 -7.48
C PHE A 187 25.74 -5.12 -6.72
N PHE A 188 26.92 -4.66 -7.05
CA PHE A 188 27.67 -3.69 -6.28
C PHE A 188 28.10 -2.44 -7.07
N GLY A 189 27.94 -2.43 -8.39
CA GLY A 189 28.27 -1.29 -9.26
C GLY A 189 27.32 -0.11 -9.09
N GLN A 190 27.60 0.97 -9.79
CA GLN A 190 26.76 2.18 -9.74
C GLN A 190 25.34 1.87 -10.21
N ASN A 191 24.35 2.28 -9.43
CA ASN A 191 22.92 2.03 -9.66
C ASN A 191 22.42 2.49 -11.04
N ARG A 192 23.11 3.42 -11.68
CA ARG A 192 22.79 3.96 -13.01
C ARG A 192 22.74 2.86 -14.09
N ILE A 193 23.70 1.94 -14.09
CA ILE A 193 23.78 0.87 -15.10
C ILE A 193 22.63 -0.12 -14.94
N ARG A 194 22.30 -0.49 -13.71
CA ARG A 194 21.17 -1.40 -13.41
C ARG A 194 19.84 -0.80 -13.78
N PHE A 195 19.68 0.45 -13.46
CA PHE A 195 18.46 1.19 -13.77
C PHE A 195 18.28 1.32 -15.28
N GLN A 196 19.35 1.59 -16.03
CA GLN A 196 19.35 1.58 -17.49
C GLN A 196 19.04 0.20 -18.04
N ALA A 197 19.61 -0.86 -17.46
CA ALA A 197 19.31 -2.24 -17.84
C ALA A 197 17.83 -2.60 -17.64
N ILE A 198 17.23 -2.24 -16.48
CA ILE A 198 15.81 -2.50 -16.23
C ILE A 198 14.92 -1.70 -17.19
N ALA A 199 15.32 -0.50 -17.58
CA ALA A 199 14.55 0.38 -18.44
C ALA A 199 14.65 0.10 -19.91
N SER A 200 15.84 -0.29 -20.35
CA SER A 200 16.07 -0.68 -21.73
C SER A 200 15.56 -2.09 -22.06
N THR A 201 15.18 -2.85 -21.00
CA THR A 201 14.70 -4.22 -21.17
C THR A 201 13.25 -4.25 -21.65
N PRO A 202 12.87 -5.23 -22.48
CA PRO A 202 11.51 -5.44 -22.90
C PRO A 202 10.55 -5.56 -21.70
N GLU A 203 9.31 -5.12 -21.85
CA GLU A 203 8.24 -5.19 -20.83
C GLU A 203 8.14 -6.57 -20.14
N ALA A 204 8.40 -7.65 -20.89
CA ALA A 204 8.41 -9.00 -20.36
C ALA A 204 9.50 -9.23 -19.30
N THR A 205 10.67 -8.64 -19.47
CA THR A 205 11.82 -8.81 -18.58
C THR A 205 11.59 -8.08 -17.24
N SER A 206 11.00 -6.89 -17.27
CA SER A 206 10.66 -6.15 -16.06
C SER A 206 9.62 -6.90 -15.21
N LYS A 207 8.75 -7.70 -15.83
CA LYS A 207 7.77 -8.55 -15.13
C LYS A 207 8.44 -9.66 -14.31
N TYR A 208 9.49 -10.29 -14.83
CA TYR A 208 10.24 -11.29 -14.05
C TYR A 208 10.85 -10.69 -12.79
N PHE A 209 11.40 -9.49 -12.89
CA PHE A 209 11.92 -8.77 -11.72
C PHE A 209 10.82 -8.48 -10.70
N ILE A 210 9.68 -7.95 -11.14
CA ILE A 210 8.55 -7.64 -10.25
C ILE A 210 8.01 -8.91 -9.59
N VAL A 211 7.81 -9.99 -10.34
CA VAL A 211 7.33 -11.28 -9.82
C VAL A 211 8.27 -11.80 -8.74
N SER A 212 9.60 -11.74 -8.99
CA SER A 212 10.58 -12.21 -8.02
C SER A 212 10.47 -11.48 -6.67
N ILE A 213 10.41 -10.15 -6.70
CA ILE A 213 10.35 -9.33 -5.49
C ILE A 213 9.02 -9.53 -4.76
N VAL A 214 7.92 -9.51 -5.50
CA VAL A 214 6.57 -9.55 -4.92
C VAL A 214 6.29 -10.90 -4.26
N LEU A 215 6.81 -12.01 -4.79
CA LEU A 215 6.63 -13.34 -4.21
C LEU A 215 7.54 -13.61 -3.00
N LEU A 216 8.68 -12.94 -2.88
CA LEU A 216 9.56 -13.11 -1.71
C LEU A 216 8.91 -12.62 -0.42
N ILE A 217 8.01 -11.62 -0.47
CA ILE A 217 7.32 -11.10 0.71
C ILE A 217 6.41 -12.16 1.34
N PRO A 218 5.41 -12.74 0.64
CA PRO A 218 4.56 -13.77 1.21
C PRO A 218 5.36 -15.05 1.55
N ALA A 219 6.38 -15.41 0.78
CA ALA A 219 7.25 -16.55 1.11
C ALA A 219 7.90 -16.38 2.48
N ALA A 220 8.54 -15.23 2.73
CA ALA A 220 9.16 -14.93 4.02
C ALA A 220 8.15 -14.98 5.19
N LEU A 221 6.96 -14.37 4.99
CA LEU A 221 5.92 -14.36 6.03
C LEU A 221 5.31 -15.74 6.27
N LEU A 222 5.12 -16.57 5.24
CA LEU A 222 4.67 -17.95 5.37
C LEU A 222 5.70 -18.78 6.18
N PHE A 223 6.98 -18.67 5.85
CA PHE A 223 8.03 -19.33 6.62
C PHE A 223 8.07 -18.84 8.08
N LEU A 224 7.95 -17.53 8.33
CA LEU A 224 7.88 -16.99 9.68
C LEU A 224 6.67 -17.52 10.45
N SER A 225 5.51 -17.65 9.77
CA SER A 225 4.30 -18.18 10.41
C SER A 225 4.46 -19.64 10.85
N ILE A 226 5.17 -20.45 10.07
CA ILE A 226 5.49 -21.85 10.40
C ILE A 226 6.53 -21.90 11.55
N ALA A 227 7.58 -21.08 11.45
CA ALA A 227 8.64 -21.03 12.46
C ALA A 227 8.13 -20.65 13.86
N GLN A 228 7.06 -19.84 13.92
CA GLN A 228 6.45 -19.38 15.17
C GLN A 228 5.16 -20.14 15.53
N GLY A 229 4.77 -21.13 14.75
CA GLY A 229 3.61 -21.99 15.04
C GLY A 229 3.83 -22.89 16.25
N ALA A 230 2.78 -23.05 17.09
CA ALA A 230 2.87 -23.86 18.31
C ALA A 230 3.00 -25.37 18.04
N ASN A 231 2.47 -25.86 16.91
CA ASN A 231 2.24 -27.29 16.63
C ASN A 231 3.25 -27.89 15.64
N GLY A 232 4.40 -27.26 15.40
CA GLY A 232 5.40 -27.78 14.47
C GLY A 232 6.49 -28.61 15.16
N GLU A 233 6.99 -29.65 14.47
CA GLU A 233 8.23 -30.34 14.89
C GLU A 233 9.41 -29.35 14.92
N ASP A 234 10.33 -29.50 15.86
CA ASP A 234 11.47 -28.57 15.99
C ASP A 234 12.34 -28.49 14.74
N ARG A 235 12.43 -29.59 13.98
CA ARG A 235 13.12 -29.60 12.69
C ARG A 235 12.43 -28.72 11.66
N ILE A 236 11.10 -28.79 11.56
CA ILE A 236 10.31 -27.99 10.64
C ILE A 236 10.42 -26.51 11.01
N ARG A 237 10.31 -26.17 12.29
CA ARG A 237 10.46 -24.79 12.78
C ARG A 237 11.84 -24.22 12.47
N ARG A 238 12.92 -25.00 12.71
CA ARG A 238 14.29 -24.57 12.40
C ARG A 238 14.48 -24.34 10.89
N LEU A 239 14.01 -25.26 10.06
CA LEU A 239 14.10 -25.13 8.61
C LEU A 239 13.32 -23.90 8.12
N ALA A 240 12.10 -23.69 8.59
CA ALA A 240 11.28 -22.53 8.26
C ALA A 240 11.95 -21.22 8.70
N LYS A 241 12.58 -21.18 9.87
CA LYS A 241 13.32 -20.00 10.34
C LYS A 241 14.47 -19.65 9.39
N TRP A 242 15.27 -20.61 8.99
CA TRP A 242 16.38 -20.37 8.07
C TRP A 242 15.89 -20.00 6.67
N ALA A 243 14.82 -20.63 6.18
CA ALA A 243 14.19 -20.29 4.90
C ALA A 243 13.61 -18.86 4.91
N ALA A 244 13.03 -18.42 6.04
CA ALA A 244 12.57 -17.04 6.19
C ALA A 244 13.74 -16.05 6.09
N ILE A 245 14.83 -16.32 6.82
CA ILE A 245 16.05 -15.49 6.77
C ILE A 245 16.60 -15.45 5.34
N ALA A 246 16.72 -16.61 4.69
CA ALA A 246 17.19 -16.68 3.31
C ALA A 246 16.30 -15.89 2.34
N SER A 247 14.97 -15.95 2.49
CA SER A 247 14.02 -15.19 1.68
C SER A 247 14.18 -13.67 1.87
N ILE A 248 14.38 -13.21 3.12
CA ILE A 248 14.60 -11.80 3.45
C ILE A 248 15.95 -11.33 2.86
N LEU A 249 17.01 -12.12 3.04
CA LEU A 249 18.32 -11.79 2.48
C LEU A 249 18.31 -11.75 0.96
N ALA A 250 17.66 -12.73 0.29
CA ALA A 250 17.47 -12.73 -1.15
C ALA A 250 16.70 -11.49 -1.61
N PHE A 251 15.63 -11.13 -0.90
CA PHE A 251 14.87 -9.92 -1.19
C PHE A 251 15.74 -8.65 -1.10
N LEU A 252 16.50 -8.49 -0.02
CA LEU A 252 17.37 -7.33 0.16
C LEU A 252 18.49 -7.30 -0.90
N LEU A 253 19.09 -8.45 -1.21
CA LEU A 253 20.12 -8.56 -2.24
C LEU A 253 19.61 -8.17 -3.64
N ILE A 254 18.34 -8.45 -3.93
CA ILE A 254 17.72 -8.12 -5.22
C ILE A 254 17.25 -6.66 -5.26
N THR A 255 16.62 -6.17 -4.18
CA THR A 255 15.93 -4.87 -4.20
C THR A 255 16.82 -3.69 -3.85
N PHE A 256 17.73 -3.87 -2.89
CA PHE A 256 18.60 -2.80 -2.42
C PHE A 256 19.49 -2.25 -3.53
N PRO A 257 20.20 -3.12 -4.28
CA PRO A 257 20.99 -2.66 -5.41
C PRO A 257 20.15 -2.04 -6.53
N ALA A 258 18.92 -2.50 -6.74
CA ALA A 258 18.03 -1.95 -7.78
C ALA A 258 17.45 -0.56 -7.38
N GLY A 259 17.74 -0.06 -6.17
CA GLY A 259 17.24 1.23 -5.68
C GLY A 259 15.70 1.29 -5.53
N GLN A 260 15.05 0.15 -5.43
CA GLN A 260 13.58 0.02 -5.36
C GLN A 260 13.07 0.19 -3.94
N ARG A 261 13.19 1.40 -3.39
CA ARG A 261 12.87 1.75 -1.99
C ARG A 261 11.48 1.32 -1.55
N ARG A 262 10.47 1.50 -2.42
CA ARG A 262 9.07 1.16 -2.11
C ARG A 262 8.89 -0.32 -1.74
N TYR A 263 9.64 -1.22 -2.38
CA TYR A 263 9.56 -2.64 -2.05
C TYR A 263 10.31 -2.97 -0.75
N VAL A 264 11.45 -2.29 -0.50
CA VAL A 264 12.17 -2.43 0.77
C VAL A 264 11.29 -2.00 1.94
N ILE A 265 10.63 -0.83 1.82
CA ILE A 265 9.67 -0.34 2.80
C ILE A 265 8.51 -1.33 2.94
N GLY A 266 8.01 -1.89 1.83
CA GLY A 266 6.97 -2.91 1.82
C GLY A 266 7.34 -4.15 2.60
N MET A 267 8.53 -4.72 2.38
CA MET A 267 9.02 -5.91 3.10
C MET A 267 9.24 -5.61 4.59
N LEU A 268 9.96 -4.52 4.91
CA LEU A 268 10.24 -4.15 6.30
C LEU A 268 8.93 -3.83 7.04
N GLY A 269 8.00 -3.14 6.38
CA GLY A 269 6.67 -2.88 6.90
C GLY A 269 5.91 -4.17 7.17
N ALA A 270 5.91 -5.12 6.23
CA ALA A 270 5.25 -6.42 6.39
C ALA A 270 5.82 -7.22 7.58
N LEU A 271 7.14 -7.25 7.73
CA LEU A 271 7.82 -7.90 8.85
C LEU A 271 7.50 -7.21 10.19
N ALA A 272 7.52 -5.89 10.23
CA ALA A 272 7.19 -5.10 11.42
C ALA A 272 5.73 -5.32 11.83
N VAL A 273 4.79 -5.20 10.88
CA VAL A 273 3.37 -5.46 11.12
C VAL A 273 3.16 -6.88 11.65
N TYR A 274 3.77 -7.88 10.99
CA TYR A 274 3.70 -9.28 11.43
C TYR A 274 4.24 -9.47 12.85
N TYR A 275 5.41 -8.90 13.15
CA TYR A 275 6.04 -9.01 14.47
C TYR A 275 5.16 -8.47 15.59
N TYR A 276 4.63 -7.27 15.41
CA TYR A 276 3.81 -6.59 16.42
C TYR A 276 2.43 -7.24 16.56
N LEU A 277 1.77 -7.57 15.46
CA LEU A 277 0.46 -8.22 15.48
C LEU A 277 0.53 -9.62 16.09
N LYS A 278 1.57 -10.41 15.76
CA LYS A 278 1.76 -11.74 16.33
C LYS A 278 1.96 -11.72 17.85
N ARG A 279 2.61 -10.67 18.36
CA ARG A 279 2.85 -10.49 19.80
C ARG A 279 1.72 -9.75 20.50
N ASN A 280 0.68 -9.38 19.78
CA ASN A 280 -0.41 -8.52 20.29
C ASN A 280 0.12 -7.26 21.01
N ARG A 281 1.20 -6.67 20.48
CA ARG A 281 1.84 -5.46 21.02
C ARG A 281 1.69 -4.32 20.03
N ARG A 282 1.80 -3.10 20.52
CA ARG A 282 1.87 -1.89 19.69
C ARG A 282 3.21 -1.22 19.92
N PRO A 283 3.87 -0.73 18.84
CA PRO A 283 5.10 0.03 19.00
C PRO A 283 4.81 1.31 19.78
N SER A 284 5.76 1.73 20.62
CA SER A 284 5.67 3.03 21.26
C SER A 284 5.87 4.15 20.25
N ILE A 285 5.39 5.34 20.55
CA ILE A 285 5.57 6.51 19.68
C ILE A 285 7.06 6.80 19.41
N LEU A 286 7.91 6.57 20.40
CA LEU A 286 9.36 6.74 20.26
C LEU A 286 9.95 5.77 19.22
N VAL A 287 9.52 4.51 19.22
CA VAL A 287 9.94 3.52 18.22
C VAL A 287 9.47 3.93 16.85
N LEU A 288 8.25 4.45 16.72
CA LEU A 288 7.72 4.93 15.44
C LEU A 288 8.50 6.14 14.92
N CYS A 289 8.78 7.11 15.79
CA CYS A 289 9.61 8.25 15.44
C CYS A 289 11.02 7.81 15.01
N ALA A 290 11.64 6.87 15.74
CA ALA A 290 12.94 6.32 15.39
C ALA A 290 12.91 5.61 14.02
N ILE A 291 11.90 4.78 13.76
CA ILE A 291 11.72 4.12 12.46
C ILE A 291 11.52 5.15 11.35
N ALA A 292 10.72 6.18 11.57
CA ALA A 292 10.49 7.26 10.59
C ALA A 292 11.78 8.03 10.29
N LEU A 293 12.56 8.39 11.31
CA LEU A 293 13.85 9.06 11.16
C LEU A 293 14.84 8.20 10.36
N VAL A 294 14.97 6.91 10.73
CA VAL A 294 15.85 5.97 10.01
C VAL A 294 15.36 5.79 8.57
N ALA A 295 14.07 5.68 8.34
CA ALA A 295 13.51 5.55 6.99
C ALA A 295 13.80 6.80 6.15
N LEU A 296 13.64 8.01 6.69
CA LEU A 296 13.99 9.27 6.03
C LEU A 296 15.48 9.33 5.66
N THR A 297 16.35 8.99 6.61
CA THR A 297 17.81 8.95 6.38
C THR A 297 18.17 7.94 5.28
N VAL A 298 17.64 6.72 5.36
CA VAL A 298 17.91 5.66 4.36
C VAL A 298 17.37 6.06 2.98
N VAL A 299 16.16 6.61 2.90
CA VAL A 299 15.58 7.07 1.63
C VAL A 299 16.43 8.18 1.01
N SER A 300 16.92 9.11 1.81
CA SER A 300 17.79 10.21 1.34
C SER A 300 19.15 9.67 0.90
N ALA A 301 19.82 8.84 1.71
CA ALA A 301 21.12 8.27 1.40
C ALA A 301 21.09 7.42 0.11
N VAL A 302 20.12 6.49 0.00
CA VAL A 302 19.98 5.64 -1.21
C VAL A 302 19.74 6.48 -2.46
N ARG A 303 19.05 7.60 -2.31
CA ARG A 303 18.83 8.49 -3.44
C ARG A 303 20.10 9.21 -3.87
N ASP A 304 20.84 9.78 -2.94
CA ASP A 304 22.04 10.56 -3.27
C ASP A 304 23.14 9.67 -3.85
N LEU A 305 23.30 8.46 -3.29
CA LEU A 305 24.16 7.42 -3.87
C LEU A 305 23.77 7.07 -5.32
N ARG A 306 22.50 7.28 -5.70
CA ARG A 306 21.98 6.98 -7.03
C ARG A 306 22.20 8.10 -8.05
N HIS A 307 22.15 9.35 -7.61
CA HIS A 307 22.12 10.52 -8.51
C HIS A 307 23.43 11.32 -8.53
N GLN A 308 24.20 11.27 -7.48
CA GLN A 308 25.42 12.06 -7.34
C GLN A 308 26.61 11.13 -7.15
N GLY A 309 27.60 11.23 -8.02
CA GLY A 309 28.84 10.46 -7.90
C GLY A 309 29.65 10.81 -6.63
N ASN A 310 29.29 11.84 -5.90
CA ASN A 310 29.92 12.26 -4.65
C ASN A 310 28.80 12.65 -3.65
N PRO A 311 28.33 11.69 -2.83
CA PRO A 311 27.26 11.95 -1.88
C PRO A 311 27.74 12.86 -0.74
N ASP A 312 26.96 13.87 -0.42
CA ASP A 312 27.17 14.69 0.77
C ASP A 312 26.40 14.09 1.97
N PRO A 313 27.10 13.47 2.94
CA PRO A 313 26.44 12.84 4.10
C PRO A 313 25.62 13.83 4.94
N TYR A 314 25.93 15.12 4.90
CA TYR A 314 25.18 16.15 5.61
C TYR A 314 23.72 16.25 5.12
N GLN A 315 23.48 15.98 3.84
CA GLN A 315 22.13 15.97 3.27
C GLN A 315 21.30 14.75 3.72
N TRP A 316 21.90 13.74 4.34
CA TRP A 316 21.21 12.55 4.83
C TRP A 316 20.59 12.75 6.20
N LEU A 317 20.96 13.82 6.91
CA LEU A 317 20.35 14.12 8.19
C LEU A 317 18.84 14.35 8.03
N PRO A 318 18.00 13.75 8.89
CA PRO A 318 16.54 13.75 8.71
C PRO A 318 15.93 15.14 8.55
N TRP A 319 16.45 16.13 9.28
CA TRP A 319 15.97 17.51 9.20
C TRP A 319 16.35 18.23 7.89
N ASN A 320 17.46 17.84 7.26
CA ASN A 320 17.86 18.35 5.95
C ASN A 320 17.12 17.59 4.81
N ALA A 321 16.54 16.42 5.11
CA ALA A 321 15.84 15.60 4.14
C ALA A 321 14.38 16.04 3.88
N VAL A 322 13.77 16.82 4.77
CA VAL A 322 12.33 17.18 4.69
C VAL A 322 12.06 18.08 3.47
N SER A 323 12.81 19.18 3.31
CA SER A 323 12.61 20.09 2.16
C SER A 323 12.87 19.37 0.83
N PRO A 324 13.99 18.67 0.63
CA PRO A 324 14.19 17.88 -0.57
C PRO A 324 13.14 16.78 -0.78
N LEU A 325 12.59 16.20 0.29
CA LEU A 325 11.52 15.21 0.17
C LEU A 325 10.25 15.85 -0.41
N LEU A 326 9.86 17.02 0.08
CA LEU A 326 8.67 17.72 -0.39
C LEU A 326 8.84 18.38 -1.75
N ASP A 327 10.03 18.86 -2.10
CA ASP A 327 10.29 19.54 -3.37
C ASP A 327 10.48 18.58 -4.56
N ARG A 328 10.63 17.28 -4.33
CA ARG A 328 11.04 16.31 -5.36
C ARG A 328 9.91 15.45 -5.91
N GLN A 329 10.25 14.74 -6.99
CA GLN A 329 9.37 13.80 -7.68
C GLN A 329 8.85 12.65 -6.81
N ASP A 330 9.61 12.26 -5.78
CA ASP A 330 9.21 11.16 -4.89
C ASP A 330 7.88 11.44 -4.16
N THR A 331 7.54 12.70 -3.91
CA THR A 331 6.24 13.12 -3.34
C THR A 331 5.30 13.75 -4.37
N GLY A 332 5.72 13.82 -5.62
CA GLY A 332 4.99 14.46 -6.70
C GLY A 332 3.72 13.74 -7.18
N VAL A 333 3.06 12.98 -6.31
CA VAL A 333 1.84 12.21 -6.65
C VAL A 333 0.66 13.12 -6.97
N ALA A 334 0.44 14.17 -6.18
CA ALA A 334 -0.61 15.14 -6.45
C ALA A 334 -0.29 16.03 -7.67
N PRO A 335 0.92 16.60 -7.83
CA PRO A 335 1.31 17.26 -9.07
C PRO A 335 1.21 16.38 -10.32
N ALA A 336 1.48 15.08 -10.22
CA ALA A 336 1.30 14.14 -11.31
C ALA A 336 -0.18 14.03 -11.72
N LEU A 337 -1.10 13.99 -10.76
CA LEU A 337 -2.54 14.04 -11.03
C LEU A 337 -2.94 15.36 -11.72
N ALA A 338 -2.39 16.49 -11.27
CA ALA A 338 -2.62 17.77 -11.92
C ALA A 338 -2.12 17.78 -13.38
N THR A 339 -0.98 17.13 -13.65
CA THR A 339 -0.44 16.99 -15.00
C THR A 339 -1.34 16.13 -15.90
N GLU A 340 -1.91 15.05 -15.36
CA GLU A 340 -2.88 14.22 -16.06
C GLU A 340 -4.14 15.02 -16.45
N MET A 341 -4.58 15.89 -15.55
CA MET A 341 -5.72 16.77 -15.77
C MET A 341 -5.50 17.85 -16.84
N LEU A 342 -4.26 18.07 -17.29
CA LEU A 342 -3.95 18.95 -18.42
C LEU A 342 -4.41 18.35 -19.75
N VAL A 343 -4.41 17.03 -19.86
CA VAL A 343 -4.69 16.31 -21.11
C VAL A 343 -6.01 15.53 -21.08
N VAL A 344 -6.61 15.36 -19.89
CA VAL A 344 -7.91 14.66 -19.73
C VAL A 344 -8.96 15.68 -19.28
N PRO A 345 -10.12 15.81 -19.95
CA PRO A 345 -10.59 14.98 -21.08
C PRO A 345 -10.23 15.52 -22.48
N ASP A 346 -9.55 16.65 -22.60
CA ASP A 346 -9.47 17.45 -23.84
C ASP A 346 -8.71 16.68 -24.94
N ASP A 347 -7.49 16.21 -24.67
CA ASP A 347 -6.67 15.46 -25.62
C ASP A 347 -6.92 13.93 -25.51
N LEU A 348 -7.18 13.45 -24.30
CA LEU A 348 -7.43 12.05 -24.00
C LEU A 348 -8.81 11.86 -23.37
N HIS A 349 -9.75 11.28 -24.11
CA HIS A 349 -11.13 11.08 -23.65
C HIS A 349 -11.25 10.14 -22.44
N TYR A 350 -12.36 10.26 -21.71
CA TYR A 350 -12.69 9.35 -20.61
C TYR A 350 -12.82 7.90 -21.11
N THR A 351 -12.41 6.96 -20.27
CA THR A 351 -12.34 5.52 -20.60
C THR A 351 -13.42 4.67 -19.93
N TYR A 352 -14.29 5.27 -19.13
CA TYR A 352 -15.50 4.68 -18.53
C TYR A 352 -15.27 3.32 -17.87
N GLY A 353 -14.30 3.25 -16.97
CA GLY A 353 -13.94 2.05 -16.20
C GLY A 353 -12.95 1.11 -16.88
N ARG A 354 -12.61 1.33 -18.16
CA ARG A 354 -11.63 0.51 -18.87
C ARG A 354 -10.25 0.54 -18.21
N THR A 355 -9.88 1.69 -17.66
CA THR A 355 -8.57 1.88 -17.05
C THR A 355 -8.51 1.23 -15.67
N THR A 356 -9.43 1.56 -14.78
CA THR A 356 -9.37 1.09 -13.38
C THR A 356 -9.84 -0.34 -13.24
N ILE A 357 -10.93 -0.74 -13.93
CA ILE A 357 -11.54 -2.07 -13.76
C ILE A 357 -10.85 -3.10 -14.66
N LEU A 358 -10.72 -2.81 -15.96
CA LEU A 358 -10.15 -3.75 -16.91
C LEU A 358 -8.63 -3.65 -17.00
N GLY A 359 -8.02 -2.52 -16.61
CA GLY A 359 -6.59 -2.28 -16.67
C GLY A 359 -5.73 -3.37 -16.04
N PRO A 360 -6.00 -3.83 -14.82
CA PRO A 360 -5.28 -4.93 -14.20
C PRO A 360 -5.37 -6.23 -15.00
N LEU A 361 -6.56 -6.57 -15.52
CA LEU A 361 -6.77 -7.77 -16.33
C LEU A 361 -6.05 -7.67 -17.68
N ILE A 362 -6.21 -6.54 -18.37
CA ILE A 362 -5.51 -6.28 -19.63
C ILE A 362 -3.99 -6.35 -19.41
N THR A 363 -3.48 -5.73 -18.33
CA THR A 363 -2.05 -5.70 -18.05
C THR A 363 -1.48 -7.08 -17.75
N ALA A 364 -2.26 -7.99 -17.16
CA ALA A 364 -1.85 -9.36 -16.88
C ALA A 364 -1.55 -10.17 -18.15
N VAL A 365 -2.27 -9.92 -19.25
CA VAL A 365 -2.07 -10.65 -20.51
C VAL A 365 -0.73 -10.25 -21.17
N PRO A 366 0.16 -11.19 -21.49
CA PRO A 366 1.41 -10.90 -22.22
C PRO A 366 1.16 -10.38 -23.63
N ARG A 367 1.96 -9.38 -24.09
CA ARG A 367 1.88 -8.87 -25.48
C ARG A 367 2.14 -9.93 -26.55
N LYS A 368 2.89 -10.98 -26.22
CA LYS A 368 3.09 -12.12 -27.13
C LYS A 368 1.80 -12.85 -27.47
N LEU A 369 0.84 -12.88 -26.54
CA LEU A 369 -0.49 -13.50 -26.73
C LEU A 369 -1.51 -12.51 -27.31
N TRP A 370 -1.28 -11.23 -27.16
CA TRP A 370 -2.17 -10.17 -27.64
C TRP A 370 -1.34 -9.02 -28.23
N SER A 371 -1.01 -9.12 -29.52
CA SER A 371 -0.19 -8.13 -30.23
C SER A 371 -0.81 -6.74 -30.28
N GLY A 372 -2.14 -6.67 -30.46
CA GLY A 372 -2.94 -5.44 -30.43
C GLY A 372 -3.29 -4.92 -29.03
N LYS A 373 -2.66 -5.42 -27.97
CA LYS A 373 -2.91 -4.99 -26.60
C LYS A 373 -2.74 -3.48 -26.47
N PRO A 374 -3.75 -2.76 -25.89
CA PRO A 374 -3.66 -1.31 -25.69
C PRO A 374 -2.44 -0.93 -24.84
N ARG A 375 -1.95 0.29 -25.05
CA ARG A 375 -0.89 0.83 -24.20
C ARG A 375 -1.42 0.99 -22.78
N PRO A 376 -0.57 0.83 -21.76
CA PRO A 376 -0.96 1.18 -20.39
C PRO A 376 -1.35 2.67 -20.32
N PRO A 377 -2.36 3.04 -19.53
CA PRO A 377 -2.86 4.42 -19.45
C PRO A 377 -1.77 5.45 -19.14
N ASN A 378 -0.83 5.07 -18.27
CA ASN A 378 0.31 5.91 -17.95
C ASN A 378 1.23 6.18 -19.16
N GLN A 379 1.37 5.24 -20.09
CA GLN A 379 2.15 5.47 -21.32
C GLN A 379 1.40 6.36 -22.32
N GLU A 380 0.06 6.30 -22.35
CA GLU A 380 -0.76 7.21 -23.16
C GLU A 380 -0.60 8.64 -22.65
N ILE A 381 -0.78 8.85 -21.34
CA ILE A 381 -0.64 10.18 -20.71
C ILE A 381 0.77 10.73 -20.88
N LEU A 382 1.80 9.91 -20.68
CA LEU A 382 3.19 10.32 -20.92
C LEU A 382 3.43 10.72 -22.38
N GLY A 383 2.79 10.01 -23.31
CA GLY A 383 2.85 10.32 -24.73
C GLY A 383 2.33 11.71 -25.02
N GLU A 384 1.14 12.03 -24.52
CA GLU A 384 0.50 13.33 -24.76
C GLU A 384 1.20 14.46 -24.00
N VAL A 385 1.50 14.27 -22.71
CA VAL A 385 2.10 15.32 -21.89
C VAL A 385 3.53 15.65 -22.34
N TRP A 386 4.35 14.67 -22.73
CA TRP A 386 5.78 14.88 -23.02
C TRP A 386 6.19 14.53 -24.46
N GLY A 387 5.23 14.45 -25.39
CA GLY A 387 5.51 14.30 -26.82
C GLY A 387 6.03 12.92 -27.21
N GLY A 388 5.50 11.86 -26.60
CA GLY A 388 5.75 10.48 -27.04
C GLY A 388 7.14 9.93 -26.71
N LYS A 389 7.98 10.71 -26.03
CA LYS A 389 9.26 10.17 -25.54
C LYS A 389 8.93 9.13 -24.46
N PRO A 390 9.24 7.83 -24.71
CA PRO A 390 9.08 6.84 -23.65
C PRO A 390 9.84 7.32 -22.43
N CYS A 391 9.41 6.91 -21.24
CA CYS A 391 10.19 7.04 -20.03
C CYS A 391 11.51 6.29 -20.26
N THR A 392 12.44 6.88 -21.00
CA THR A 392 13.82 6.41 -21.05
C THR A 392 14.47 6.86 -19.75
N PHE A 393 15.14 5.95 -19.11
CA PHE A 393 15.90 6.20 -17.91
C PHE A 393 16.97 7.25 -18.18
N GLY A 394 16.88 8.35 -17.48
CA GLY A 394 17.54 9.61 -17.75
C GLY A 394 16.52 10.72 -18.03
N GLY A 395 15.33 10.37 -18.54
CA GLY A 395 14.15 11.21 -18.50
C GLY A 395 13.36 10.94 -17.21
N GLN A 396 12.90 11.97 -16.59
CA GLN A 396 12.14 11.91 -15.33
C GLN A 396 10.78 11.26 -15.61
N CYS A 397 10.63 9.96 -15.30
CA CYS A 397 9.33 9.34 -15.30
C CYS A 397 8.51 9.89 -14.12
N SER A 398 7.44 10.60 -14.45
CA SER A 398 6.47 11.08 -13.48
C SER A 398 5.92 9.91 -12.64
N THR A 399 5.86 10.07 -11.34
CA THR A 399 5.04 9.23 -10.48
C THR A 399 3.59 9.48 -10.85
N PHE A 400 2.79 8.42 -11.01
CA PHE A 400 1.36 8.56 -11.24
C PHE A 400 0.62 8.58 -9.90
N SER A 401 -0.61 9.09 -9.94
CA SER A 401 -1.49 9.10 -8.78
C SER A 401 -2.36 7.83 -8.75
N PRO A 402 -2.67 7.28 -7.58
CA PRO A 402 -3.66 6.19 -7.46
C PRO A 402 -5.05 6.62 -7.90
N PHE A 403 -5.29 7.93 -7.95
CA PHE A 403 -6.54 8.53 -8.39
C PHE A 403 -6.52 8.96 -9.86
N GLY A 404 -5.40 8.80 -10.55
CA GLY A 404 -5.24 9.13 -11.96
C GLY A 404 -6.07 8.23 -12.85
N GLU A 405 -5.93 6.90 -12.73
CA GLU A 405 -6.73 5.97 -13.51
C GLU A 405 -8.24 6.16 -13.29
N PRO A 406 -8.76 6.30 -12.05
CA PRO A 406 -10.16 6.66 -11.82
C PRO A 406 -10.56 8.02 -12.43
N TYR A 407 -9.66 9.00 -12.39
CA TYR A 407 -9.89 10.29 -13.05
C TYR A 407 -9.98 10.13 -14.58
N ARG A 408 -9.09 9.33 -15.15
CA ARG A 408 -9.10 8.97 -16.58
C ARG A 408 -10.38 8.23 -16.97
N ASP A 409 -11.00 7.47 -16.05
CA ASP A 409 -12.25 6.77 -16.34
C ASP A 409 -13.48 7.69 -16.33
N ALA A 410 -13.63 8.59 -15.35
CA ALA A 410 -14.85 9.40 -15.20
C ALA A 410 -14.63 10.75 -14.47
N GLY A 411 -13.45 11.33 -14.60
CA GLY A 411 -13.15 12.61 -13.97
C GLY A 411 -13.24 12.58 -12.44
N LEU A 412 -13.71 13.66 -11.86
CA LEU A 412 -13.87 13.79 -10.40
C LEU A 412 -14.84 12.77 -9.80
N VAL A 413 -15.89 12.40 -10.55
CA VAL A 413 -16.86 11.36 -10.13
C VAL A 413 -16.17 10.01 -10.02
N GLY A 414 -15.30 9.67 -10.97
CA GLY A 414 -14.50 8.45 -10.95
C GLY A 414 -13.60 8.39 -9.72
N VAL A 415 -12.93 9.49 -9.38
CA VAL A 415 -12.09 9.61 -8.17
C VAL A 415 -12.91 9.33 -6.91
N PHE A 416 -14.07 9.95 -6.77
CA PHE A 416 -14.93 9.77 -5.59
C PHE A 416 -15.43 8.33 -5.44
N ILE A 417 -16.01 7.76 -6.51
CA ILE A 417 -16.52 6.38 -6.50
C ILE A 417 -15.40 5.40 -6.19
N PHE A 418 -14.26 5.55 -6.84
CA PHE A 418 -13.08 4.71 -6.58
C PHE A 418 -12.65 4.81 -5.11
N ALA A 419 -12.55 6.01 -4.56
CA ALA A 419 -12.13 6.22 -3.18
C ALA A 419 -13.10 5.56 -2.18
N VAL A 420 -14.42 5.61 -2.41
CA VAL A 420 -15.43 4.89 -1.62
C VAL A 420 -15.20 3.39 -1.67
N LEU A 421 -15.02 2.82 -2.86
CA LEU A 421 -14.77 1.38 -3.03
C LEU A 421 -13.44 0.97 -2.39
N PHE A 422 -12.41 1.80 -2.51
CA PHE A 422 -11.10 1.57 -1.92
C PHE A 422 -11.17 1.58 -0.39
N GLY A 423 -11.90 2.53 0.21
CA GLY A 423 -12.16 2.56 1.65
C GLY A 423 -12.92 1.32 2.13
N ALA A 424 -13.97 0.91 1.42
CA ALA A 424 -14.74 -0.30 1.74
C ALA A 424 -13.89 -1.58 1.64
N PHE A 425 -13.02 -1.68 0.62
CA PHE A 425 -12.07 -2.79 0.48
C PHE A 425 -11.15 -2.88 1.70
N TRP A 426 -10.53 -1.78 2.10
CA TRP A 426 -9.63 -1.76 3.25
C TRP A 426 -10.34 -2.04 4.56
N ARG A 427 -11.56 -1.57 4.71
CA ARG A 427 -12.41 -1.91 5.86
C ARG A 427 -12.71 -3.41 5.91
N THR A 428 -13.05 -4.00 4.78
CA THR A 428 -13.30 -5.45 4.65
C THR A 428 -12.04 -6.25 5.03
N ALA A 429 -10.88 -5.88 4.52
CA ALA A 429 -9.61 -6.54 4.81
C ALA A 429 -9.27 -6.47 6.32
N TRP A 430 -9.47 -5.31 6.95
CA TRP A 430 -9.25 -5.12 8.39
C TRP A 430 -10.16 -5.99 9.23
N LEU A 431 -11.46 -5.96 8.96
CA LEU A 431 -12.44 -6.73 9.72
C LEU A 431 -12.30 -8.22 9.51
N TYR A 432 -11.97 -8.66 8.28
CA TYR A 432 -11.65 -10.04 8.01
C TYR A 432 -10.43 -10.51 8.81
N TYR A 433 -9.36 -9.71 8.84
CA TYR A 433 -8.19 -9.99 9.67
C TYR A 433 -8.55 -10.08 11.15
N LEU A 434 -9.26 -9.11 11.71
CA LEU A 434 -9.64 -9.10 13.13
C LEU A 434 -10.45 -10.35 13.51
N ARG A 435 -11.36 -10.78 12.63
CA ARG A 435 -12.18 -11.97 12.82
C ARG A 435 -11.39 -13.28 12.80
N HIS A 436 -10.31 -13.31 12.05
CA HIS A 436 -9.54 -14.54 11.79
C HIS A 436 -8.06 -14.42 12.21
N ARG A 437 -7.73 -13.48 13.09
CA ARG A 437 -6.36 -13.15 13.51
C ARG A 437 -5.57 -14.35 14.08
N GLU A 438 -6.27 -15.37 14.58
CA GLU A 438 -5.67 -16.59 15.10
C GLU A 438 -5.15 -17.53 13.98
N THR A 439 -5.56 -17.28 12.74
CA THR A 439 -5.12 -18.11 11.61
C THR A 439 -3.87 -17.53 10.96
N ALA A 440 -2.88 -18.40 10.69
CA ALA A 440 -1.66 -18.01 9.99
C ALA A 440 -1.96 -17.37 8.63
N VAL A 441 -2.95 -17.88 7.91
CA VAL A 441 -3.35 -17.40 6.57
C VAL A 441 -3.85 -15.95 6.62
N ALA A 442 -4.79 -15.63 7.52
CA ALA A 442 -5.32 -14.26 7.64
C ALA A 442 -4.24 -13.28 8.11
N MET A 443 -3.39 -13.71 9.04
CA MET A 443 -2.25 -12.94 9.54
C MET A 443 -1.29 -12.61 8.39
N VAL A 444 -0.82 -13.61 7.65
CA VAL A 444 0.12 -13.42 6.53
C VAL A 444 -0.52 -12.57 5.42
N ALA A 445 -1.77 -12.85 5.05
CA ALA A 445 -2.49 -12.07 4.03
C ALA A 445 -2.56 -10.58 4.42
N TYR A 446 -2.95 -10.29 5.66
CA TYR A 446 -3.05 -8.91 6.13
C TYR A 446 -1.70 -8.20 6.24
N CYS A 447 -0.69 -8.89 6.81
CA CYS A 447 0.65 -8.32 6.94
C CYS A 447 1.32 -8.08 5.59
N THR A 448 0.98 -8.88 4.57
CA THR A 448 1.42 -8.64 3.20
C THR A 448 0.68 -7.46 2.58
N LEU A 449 -0.64 -7.36 2.80
CA LEU A 449 -1.50 -6.38 2.15
C LEU A 449 -1.27 -4.95 2.68
N LEU A 450 -1.18 -4.77 4.01
CA LEU A 450 -1.19 -3.44 4.62
C LEU A 450 -0.06 -2.52 4.10
N PRO A 451 1.20 -2.95 3.98
CA PRO A 451 2.27 -2.09 3.45
C PRO A 451 2.11 -1.70 1.98
N PHE A 452 1.31 -2.45 1.21
CA PHE A 452 0.97 -2.04 -0.16
C PHE A 452 0.16 -0.75 -0.22
N MET A 453 -0.45 -0.30 0.88
CA MET A 453 -1.07 1.02 0.96
C MET A 453 -0.09 2.12 0.55
N ILE A 454 1.16 2.07 1.04
CA ILE A 454 2.20 3.04 0.68
C ILE A 454 2.49 2.96 -0.83
N THR A 455 2.62 1.74 -1.35
CA THR A 455 2.89 1.53 -2.79
C THR A 455 1.76 2.03 -3.66
N TRP A 456 0.50 1.83 -3.25
CA TRP A 456 -0.67 2.37 -3.94
C TRP A 456 -0.70 3.89 -3.92
N MET A 457 -0.49 4.47 -2.74
CA MET A 457 -0.56 5.93 -2.58
C MET A 457 0.60 6.66 -3.26
N HIS A 458 1.73 5.99 -3.48
CA HIS A 458 2.91 6.55 -4.15
C HIS A 458 2.90 6.35 -5.68
N GLY A 459 1.99 5.57 -6.23
CA GLY A 459 2.02 5.19 -7.64
C GLY A 459 0.64 5.11 -8.28
N ASN A 460 0.59 4.47 -9.44
CA ASN A 460 -0.65 4.14 -10.12
C ASN A 460 -1.41 3.02 -9.41
N PHE A 461 -2.70 2.85 -9.74
CA PHE A 461 -3.53 1.81 -9.13
C PHE A 461 -3.26 0.41 -9.72
N ILE A 462 -3.10 0.31 -11.03
CA ILE A 462 -3.09 -0.97 -11.77
C ILE A 462 -1.98 -1.91 -11.30
N LEU A 463 -0.74 -1.42 -11.25
CA LEU A 463 0.41 -2.27 -10.93
C LEU A 463 0.37 -2.80 -9.48
N PRO A 464 0.15 -1.97 -8.45
CA PRO A 464 -0.04 -2.47 -7.09
C PRO A 464 -1.23 -3.41 -6.94
N ALA A 465 -2.36 -3.17 -7.64
CA ALA A 465 -3.51 -4.07 -7.62
C ALA A 465 -3.15 -5.47 -8.13
N MET A 466 -2.39 -5.57 -9.23
CA MET A 466 -1.88 -6.84 -9.73
C MET A 466 -0.91 -7.52 -8.74
N GLN A 467 -0.03 -6.75 -8.12
CA GLN A 467 0.93 -7.28 -7.14
C GLN A 467 0.20 -7.83 -5.92
N VAL A 468 -0.81 -7.11 -5.42
CA VAL A 468 -1.68 -7.57 -4.33
C VAL A 468 -2.45 -8.82 -4.74
N ALA A 469 -3.04 -8.85 -5.93
CA ALA A 469 -3.74 -10.03 -6.42
C ALA A 469 -2.82 -11.26 -6.50
N LEU A 470 -1.59 -11.09 -6.97
CA LEU A 470 -0.59 -12.16 -7.01
C LEU A 470 -0.20 -12.63 -5.60
N THR A 471 0.12 -11.72 -4.69
CA THR A 471 0.54 -12.06 -3.32
C THR A 471 -0.57 -12.73 -2.52
N LEU A 472 -1.77 -12.15 -2.54
CA LEU A 472 -2.92 -12.75 -1.86
C LEU A 472 -3.34 -14.06 -2.53
N GLY A 473 -3.30 -14.13 -3.86
CA GLY A 473 -3.56 -15.37 -4.62
C GLY A 473 -2.65 -16.51 -4.14
N VAL A 474 -1.35 -16.26 -4.04
CA VAL A 474 -0.38 -17.25 -3.53
C VAL A 474 -0.70 -17.68 -2.10
N VAL A 475 -1.06 -16.76 -1.21
CA VAL A 475 -1.40 -17.08 0.18
C VAL A 475 -2.67 -17.91 0.25
N PHE A 476 -3.74 -17.54 -0.48
CA PHE A 476 -5.02 -18.25 -0.43
C PHE A 476 -4.99 -19.59 -1.18
N VAL A 477 -4.32 -19.67 -2.33
CA VAL A 477 -4.13 -20.95 -3.05
C VAL A 477 -3.33 -21.90 -2.16
N GLY A 478 -2.27 -21.43 -1.52
CA GLY A 478 -1.53 -22.23 -0.54
C GLY A 478 -2.39 -22.71 0.62
N ALA A 479 -3.27 -21.85 1.13
CA ALA A 479 -4.19 -22.20 2.19
C ALA A 479 -5.16 -23.33 1.77
N VAL A 480 -5.66 -23.28 0.54
CA VAL A 480 -6.57 -24.32 0.00
C VAL A 480 -5.82 -25.65 -0.23
N LEU A 481 -4.65 -25.60 -0.86
CA LEU A 481 -3.85 -26.80 -1.18
C LEU A 481 -3.30 -27.49 0.07
N CYS A 482 -2.94 -26.68 1.09
CA CYS A 482 -2.39 -27.16 2.35
C CYS A 482 -3.44 -27.44 3.43
N ARG A 483 -4.72 -27.41 3.09
CA ARG A 483 -5.82 -27.64 4.01
C ARG A 483 -5.68 -29.00 4.69
N VAL A 484 -5.85 -29.03 6.01
CA VAL A 484 -6.02 -30.29 6.76
C VAL A 484 -7.34 -30.93 6.33
N ARG A 485 -7.29 -32.12 5.74
CA ARG A 485 -8.50 -32.91 5.52
C ARG A 485 -9.03 -33.34 6.87
N SER A 486 -10.27 -33.01 7.16
CA SER A 486 -11.00 -33.65 8.26
C SER A 486 -11.40 -35.05 7.77
N ASP A 487 -10.45 -35.99 7.82
CA ASP A 487 -10.80 -37.39 7.62
C ASP A 487 -11.81 -37.72 8.70
N GLY A 488 -13.07 -37.91 8.31
CA GLY A 488 -14.22 -38.54 8.96
C GLY A 488 -14.27 -38.82 10.48
N ALA A 489 -13.35 -38.33 11.25
CA ALA A 489 -13.42 -38.38 12.71
C ALA A 489 -14.50 -37.45 13.19
N GLY A 490 -15.61 -38.02 13.60
CA GLY A 490 -16.87 -37.43 14.04
C GLY A 490 -16.72 -36.03 14.57
N ALA A 491 -17.52 -35.15 14.05
CA ALA A 491 -17.68 -33.80 14.54
C ALA A 491 -17.98 -33.87 16.05
N VAL A 492 -16.93 -33.89 16.87
CA VAL A 492 -17.08 -33.43 18.23
C VAL A 492 -17.38 -31.95 18.08
N ALA A 493 -18.68 -31.65 18.03
CA ALA A 493 -19.17 -30.30 18.13
C ALA A 493 -18.41 -29.67 19.30
N PRO A 494 -17.74 -28.54 19.12
CA PRO A 494 -17.21 -27.82 20.25
C PRO A 494 -18.41 -27.63 21.16
N SER A 495 -18.38 -28.25 22.35
CA SER A 495 -19.39 -28.05 23.36
C SER A 495 -19.54 -26.55 23.48
N ALA A 496 -20.68 -26.05 23.02
CA ALA A 496 -21.11 -24.71 23.34
C ALA A 496 -21.15 -24.68 24.87
N ARG A 497 -20.06 -24.30 25.50
CA ARG A 497 -20.12 -23.80 26.85
C ARG A 497 -20.99 -22.57 26.76
N ALA A 498 -22.29 -22.83 26.99
CA ALA A 498 -23.25 -21.81 27.24
C ALA A 498 -22.63 -20.92 28.30
N TRP A 499 -22.29 -19.72 27.91
CA TRP A 499 -21.94 -18.66 28.85
C TRP A 499 -23.18 -18.45 29.72
N GLN A 500 -23.18 -19.05 30.92
CA GLN A 500 -24.15 -18.73 31.94
C GLN A 500 -23.73 -17.39 32.54
N PRO A 501 -24.56 -16.37 32.43
CA PRO A 501 -24.32 -15.15 33.19
C PRO A 501 -24.37 -15.54 34.66
N THR A 502 -23.27 -15.45 35.38
CA THR A 502 -23.25 -15.48 36.81
C THR A 502 -24.09 -14.30 37.30
N GLY A 503 -25.29 -14.60 37.68
CA GLY A 503 -26.21 -13.67 38.30
C GLY A 503 -25.51 -12.98 39.49
N GLY A 504 -25.57 -11.66 39.48
CA GLY A 504 -25.21 -10.86 40.63
C GLY A 504 -25.92 -11.34 41.86
N ARG A 505 -25.18 -11.47 42.92
CA ARG A 505 -25.67 -11.37 44.27
C ARG A 505 -24.83 -10.30 44.97
N ASP A 506 -25.56 -9.30 45.37
CA ASP A 506 -25.36 -8.33 46.46
C ASP A 506 -24.04 -7.55 46.49
#